data_cd5a87ca775591d824fe3fc7b6a34f53
#
_entry.id   cd5a87ca775591d824fe3fc7b6a34f53
#
_cell.length_a   1.000
_cell.length_b   1.000
_cell.length_c   1.000
_cell.angle_alpha   90.00
_cell.angle_beta   90.00
_cell.angle_gamma   90.00
#
_symmetry.space_group_name_H-M   'P 1'
#
loop_
_entity.id
_entity.type
_entity.pdbx_description
1 polymer ?
#
loop_
_entity_poly.entity_id
_entity_poly.type
_entity_poly.pdbx_seq_one_letter_code
_entity_poly.pdbx_strand_id
1 'polypeptide(L)'
;MEIKKHISLCRFITLLYISMVVVSCSREDNPSVLPPETVVHTEAVQALIEICDEDAEVKALLQHAIAQAAAENPDRDYNPAQSLDEFYDFIDRNVRCLPWDVMIHPAQSDYGRSLYGRTDQGIGYFWFVVDQPLDELRDRGFFYPTIEFVEPFSSWLSTYSNCWGDWLDTEESWNDTYYQMVAKDPDWGLDKGWYGEGNRWRTFNEFFARSLISPDVRPIADVEVVSPADSWPKGIWHIDDNNQLVYPEDVRIKTAKISDIALLVGSGSQYKDAFAGGTLTHTFLDVNSYHRYHSPVDGVLRELTVIPGVSAGGGYTLWDNDKKQYYYVNDMGFQMVETRSCAIIETEQYGLVAMLPVGMSQICSVNWLPTLHVGQQLRRGDEMGFFQFGGSDVVMLFQRGVNVEILHDYGQNVLLMGEPYARLTVKTEARGRGGAGVRAERGEK
;
A
#
# COMPACT_ATOMS: atom_id res chain seq x y z
N MET A 1 23.49 3.45 -35.70
CA MET A 1 23.38 4.76 -35.01
C MET A 1 23.32 4.44 -33.54
N GLU A 2 24.43 4.60 -32.86
CA GLU A 2 24.68 4.12 -31.49
C GLU A 2 24.01 5.06 -30.47
N ILE A 3 23.25 4.48 -29.54
CA ILE A 3 22.79 5.18 -28.34
C ILE A 3 23.69 4.74 -27.19
N LYS A 4 24.50 5.69 -26.72
CA LYS A 4 25.46 5.51 -25.63
C LYS A 4 24.73 5.30 -24.28
N LYS A 5 25.09 4.20 -23.63
CA LYS A 5 24.82 3.95 -22.21
C LYS A 5 25.73 4.85 -21.36
N HIS A 6 25.13 5.66 -20.47
CA HIS A 6 25.87 6.27 -19.38
C HIS A 6 25.74 5.39 -18.15
N ILE A 7 26.77 4.63 -17.84
CA ILE A 7 26.96 3.98 -16.56
C ILE A 7 27.84 4.92 -15.75
N SER A 8 27.30 5.44 -14.66
CA SER A 8 28.06 6.21 -13.66
C SER A 8 28.82 5.23 -12.76
N LEU A 9 30.13 5.22 -12.88
CA LEU A 9 31.02 4.37 -12.09
C LEU A 9 31.53 5.20 -10.91
N CYS A 10 30.97 5.02 -9.72
CA CYS A 10 31.54 5.56 -8.49
C CYS A 10 32.70 4.68 -8.05
N ARG A 11 33.93 5.18 -8.20
CA ARG A 11 35.16 4.53 -7.73
C ARG A 11 35.42 4.91 -6.27
N PHE A 12 35.42 3.93 -5.39
CA PHE A 12 36.00 4.02 -4.06
C PHE A 12 37.52 4.14 -4.17
N ILE A 13 38.09 5.20 -3.61
CA ILE A 13 39.52 5.33 -3.35
C ILE A 13 39.69 5.33 -1.84
N THR A 14 40.13 4.19 -1.32
CA THR A 14 40.59 4.06 0.07
C THR A 14 42.04 4.50 0.14
N LEU A 15 42.32 5.65 0.73
CA LEU A 15 43.69 6.09 1.06
C LEU A 15 43.95 5.86 2.55
N LEU A 16 44.78 4.85 2.83
CA LEU A 16 45.35 4.62 4.15
C LEU A 16 46.50 5.62 4.37
N TYR A 17 46.37 6.57 5.29
CA TYR A 17 47.46 7.38 5.81
C TYR A 17 47.85 6.87 7.18
N ILE A 18 49.02 6.24 7.25
CA ILE A 18 49.73 5.96 8.51
C ILE A 18 50.61 7.18 8.82
N SER A 19 50.22 7.93 9.85
CA SER A 19 51.08 9.00 10.39
C SER A 19 51.62 8.55 11.73
N MET A 20 52.94 8.31 11.77
CA MET A 20 53.69 8.21 13.02
C MET A 20 53.73 9.58 13.69
N VAL A 21 53.20 9.69 14.89
CA VAL A 21 53.39 10.85 15.76
C VAL A 21 54.34 10.50 16.87
N VAL A 22 55.48 11.20 16.88
CA VAL A 22 56.46 11.16 17.95
C VAL A 22 55.90 11.93 19.14
N VAL A 23 55.79 11.29 20.29
CA VAL A 23 55.34 11.90 21.55
C VAL A 23 56.48 12.68 22.18
N SER A 24 56.33 13.99 22.29
CA SER A 24 57.11 14.80 23.24
C SER A 24 56.18 15.21 24.40
N CYS A 25 56.56 14.80 25.59
CA CYS A 25 55.87 15.17 26.84
C CYS A 25 56.05 16.63 27.18
N SER A 26 54.98 17.39 27.34
CA SER A 26 54.93 18.48 28.32
C SER A 26 53.45 18.61 28.81
N ARG A 27 53.34 18.68 30.12
CA ARG A 27 52.11 18.76 30.91
C ARG A 27 51.32 20.02 30.60
N GLU A 28 50.00 19.89 30.45
CA GLU A 28 49.02 20.72 31.16
C GLU A 28 47.62 20.05 30.98
N ASP A 29 47.01 19.76 32.15
CA ASP A 29 45.73 19.13 32.25
C ASP A 29 44.62 20.10 31.82
N ASN A 30 44.05 19.84 30.61
CA ASN A 30 42.74 20.34 30.23
C ASN A 30 41.90 19.15 29.73
N PRO A 31 40.75 18.84 30.34
CA PRO A 31 39.94 17.75 29.80
C PRO A 31 39.53 18.14 28.41
N SER A 32 40.11 17.48 27.42
CA SER A 32 39.72 17.59 26.04
C SER A 32 38.29 17.12 25.91
N VAL A 33 37.36 18.08 25.82
CA VAL A 33 36.03 17.81 25.33
C VAL A 33 36.23 17.28 23.91
N LEU A 34 36.06 15.98 23.73
CA LEU A 34 35.98 15.38 22.41
C LEU A 34 34.86 16.16 21.66
N PRO A 35 35.09 16.57 20.41
CA PRO A 35 34.00 17.15 19.65
C PRO A 35 32.85 16.13 19.68
N PRO A 36 31.58 16.59 19.76
CA PRO A 36 30.46 15.70 19.75
C PRO A 36 30.58 14.82 18.49
N GLU A 37 30.45 13.51 18.67
CA GLU A 37 30.37 12.60 17.53
C GLU A 37 29.28 13.13 16.60
N THR A 38 29.65 13.47 15.39
CA THR A 38 28.68 13.91 14.38
C THR A 38 27.81 12.69 14.10
N VAL A 39 26.56 12.71 14.56
CA VAL A 39 25.59 11.67 14.22
C VAL A 39 25.43 11.70 12.71
N VAL A 40 25.71 10.57 12.07
CA VAL A 40 25.51 10.42 10.61
C VAL A 40 24.12 9.84 10.39
N HIS A 41 23.19 10.71 10.07
CA HIS A 41 21.82 10.34 9.75
C HIS A 41 21.71 9.67 8.37
N THR A 42 20.67 8.87 8.19
CA THR A 42 20.26 8.34 6.88
C THR A 42 19.73 9.45 5.98
N GLU A 43 19.64 9.20 4.67
CA GLU A 43 19.07 10.14 3.71
C GLU A 43 17.64 10.56 4.10
N ALA A 44 16.82 9.62 4.58
CA ALA A 44 15.47 9.91 5.04
C ALA A 44 15.45 10.93 6.18
N VAL A 45 16.32 10.79 7.18
CA VAL A 45 16.40 11.72 8.30
C VAL A 45 17.04 13.04 7.89
N GLN A 46 18.09 13.03 7.07
CA GLN A 46 18.70 14.26 6.56
C GLN A 46 17.68 15.12 5.82
N ALA A 47 16.92 14.52 4.91
CA ALA A 47 15.86 15.23 4.18
C ALA A 47 14.77 15.78 5.12
N LEU A 48 14.38 15.04 6.17
CA LEU A 48 13.40 15.52 7.14
C LEU A 48 13.93 16.68 7.98
N ILE A 49 15.20 16.64 8.37
CA ILE A 49 15.86 17.76 9.09
C ILE A 49 15.86 19.01 8.21
N GLU A 50 16.27 18.88 6.92
CA GLU A 50 16.26 20.00 5.98
C GLU A 50 14.87 20.60 5.82
N ILE A 51 13.84 19.78 5.66
CA ILE A 51 12.43 20.25 5.62
C ILE A 51 12.07 21.00 6.90
N CYS A 52 12.38 20.45 8.07
CA CYS A 52 12.06 21.07 9.36
C CYS A 52 12.84 22.38 9.61
N ASP A 53 14.01 22.55 9.02
CA ASP A 53 14.80 23.77 9.15
C ASP A 53 14.38 24.84 8.15
N GLU A 54 13.86 24.46 6.98
CA GLU A 54 13.38 25.37 5.95
C GLU A 54 11.91 25.76 6.13
N ASP A 55 11.08 24.87 6.71
CA ASP A 55 9.65 25.09 6.92
C ASP A 55 9.26 24.95 8.41
N ALA A 56 9.15 26.11 9.06
CA ALA A 56 8.79 26.19 10.47
C ALA A 56 7.34 25.73 10.76
N GLU A 57 6.43 25.80 9.78
CA GLU A 57 5.06 25.29 9.91
C GLU A 57 5.04 23.77 9.93
N VAL A 58 5.71 23.11 8.98
CA VAL A 58 5.82 21.65 8.94
C VAL A 58 6.50 21.12 10.19
N LYS A 59 7.59 21.78 10.64
CA LYS A 59 8.25 21.42 11.91
C LYS A 59 7.28 21.49 13.10
N ALA A 60 6.50 22.55 13.20
CA ALA A 60 5.54 22.72 14.30
C ALA A 60 4.41 21.67 14.25
N LEU A 61 3.88 21.37 13.05
CA LEU A 61 2.87 20.32 12.85
C LEU A 61 3.40 18.93 13.23
N LEU A 62 4.62 18.58 12.81
CA LEU A 62 5.24 17.29 13.18
C LEU A 62 5.49 17.20 14.68
N GLN A 63 6.00 18.26 15.32
CA GLN A 63 6.17 18.31 16.77
C GLN A 63 4.83 18.18 17.51
N HIS A 64 3.76 18.77 16.97
CA HIS A 64 2.42 18.65 17.55
C HIS A 64 1.88 17.22 17.40
N ALA A 65 2.02 16.59 16.24
CA ALA A 65 1.63 15.20 16.04
C ALA A 65 2.36 14.24 17.01
N ILE A 66 3.68 14.39 17.16
CA ILE A 66 4.47 13.62 18.14
C ILE A 66 3.99 13.86 19.57
N ALA A 67 3.69 15.11 19.95
CA ALA A 67 3.21 15.44 21.28
C ALA A 67 1.81 14.86 21.57
N GLN A 68 0.90 14.88 20.59
CA GLN A 68 -0.41 14.23 20.72
C GLN A 68 -0.27 12.71 20.85
N ALA A 69 0.55 12.07 20.01
CA ALA A 69 0.84 10.65 20.11
C ALA A 69 1.41 10.29 21.50
N ALA A 70 2.32 11.12 22.05
CA ALA A 70 2.87 10.93 23.38
C ALA A 70 1.83 11.11 24.49
N ALA A 71 0.86 11.99 24.32
CA ALA A 71 -0.23 12.19 25.28
C ALA A 71 -1.24 11.03 25.26
N GLU A 72 -1.54 10.48 24.06
CA GLU A 72 -2.45 9.35 23.89
C GLU A 72 -1.80 8.04 24.35
N ASN A 73 -0.54 7.81 23.98
CA ASN A 73 0.25 6.67 24.44
C ASN A 73 1.56 7.14 25.08
N PRO A 74 1.61 7.37 26.40
CA PRO A 74 2.83 7.79 27.10
C PRO A 74 3.80 6.64 27.36
N ASP A 75 3.43 5.39 27.07
CA ASP A 75 4.24 4.19 27.34
C ASP A 75 5.39 4.10 26.31
N ARG A 76 6.62 4.38 26.77
CA ARG A 76 7.81 4.41 25.91
C ARG A 76 8.21 3.06 25.34
N ASP A 77 7.72 1.96 25.90
CA ASP A 77 7.94 0.62 25.35
C ASP A 77 7.20 0.43 24.02
N TYR A 78 6.06 1.12 23.85
CA TYR A 78 5.22 1.05 22.66
C TYR A 78 5.22 2.34 21.84
N ASN A 79 5.56 3.49 22.42
CA ASN A 79 5.74 4.77 21.73
C ASN A 79 7.11 5.37 22.08
N PRO A 80 8.21 4.88 21.50
CA PRO A 80 9.56 5.30 21.84
C PRO A 80 9.89 6.73 21.43
N ALA A 81 9.31 7.27 20.34
CA ALA A 81 9.60 8.59 19.82
C ALA A 81 8.58 9.62 20.34
N GLN A 82 8.91 10.30 21.44
CA GLN A 82 8.07 11.33 22.09
C GLN A 82 8.65 12.75 21.95
N SER A 83 9.69 12.91 21.13
CA SER A 83 10.28 14.19 20.71
C SER A 83 10.73 14.10 19.26
N LEU A 84 11.00 15.24 18.63
CA LEU A 84 11.47 15.28 17.25
C LEU A 84 12.82 14.55 17.07
N ASP A 85 13.75 14.71 18.00
CA ASP A 85 15.05 14.04 17.95
C ASP A 85 14.89 12.51 18.09
N GLU A 86 14.02 12.05 19.01
CA GLU A 86 13.69 10.62 19.16
C GLU A 86 12.97 10.07 17.92
N PHE A 87 12.20 10.90 17.21
CA PHE A 87 11.59 10.51 15.93
C PHE A 87 12.63 10.35 14.83
N TYR A 88 13.64 11.23 14.78
CA TYR A 88 14.78 11.06 13.85
C TYR A 88 15.54 9.75 14.14
N ASP A 89 15.83 9.47 15.40
CA ASP A 89 16.49 8.21 15.82
C ASP A 89 15.64 6.98 15.43
N PHE A 90 14.32 7.08 15.58
CA PHE A 90 13.39 6.02 15.16
C PHE A 90 13.47 5.78 13.65
N ILE A 91 13.41 6.84 12.84
CA ILE A 91 13.49 6.72 11.36
C ILE A 91 14.83 6.13 10.93
N ASP A 92 15.97 6.61 11.49
CA ASP A 92 17.31 6.09 11.18
C ASP A 92 17.43 4.58 11.41
N ARG A 93 16.84 4.10 12.50
CA ARG A 93 16.78 2.67 12.81
C ARG A 93 15.83 1.93 11.90
N ASN A 94 14.64 2.50 11.66
CA ASN A 94 13.57 1.83 10.95
C ASN A 94 13.94 1.52 9.49
N VAL A 95 14.57 2.45 8.77
CA VAL A 95 14.98 2.22 7.38
C VAL A 95 16.12 1.21 7.20
N ARG A 96 16.56 0.58 8.29
CA ARG A 96 17.64 -0.44 8.30
C ARG A 96 17.28 -1.67 9.14
N CYS A 97 16.01 -1.96 9.31
CA CYS A 97 15.57 -3.17 10.01
C CYS A 97 14.46 -3.89 9.26
N LEU A 98 14.26 -5.16 9.60
CA LEU A 98 13.14 -5.92 9.06
C LEU A 98 11.81 -5.41 9.62
N PRO A 99 10.72 -5.53 8.87
CA PRO A 99 9.42 -4.99 9.28
C PRO A 99 8.94 -5.48 10.65
N TRP A 100 9.23 -6.70 11.01
CA TRP A 100 8.90 -7.28 12.33
C TRP A 100 9.87 -6.88 13.46
N ASP A 101 10.93 -6.14 13.17
CA ASP A 101 11.89 -5.63 14.15
C ASP A 101 11.73 -4.12 14.40
N VAL A 102 10.78 -3.45 13.73
CA VAL A 102 10.46 -2.04 13.94
C VAL A 102 10.04 -1.77 15.38
N MET A 103 9.14 -2.60 15.91
CA MET A 103 8.74 -2.53 17.30
C MET A 103 9.57 -3.49 18.16
N ILE A 104 10.28 -2.93 19.17
CA ILE A 104 11.11 -3.69 20.08
C ILE A 104 10.23 -4.50 21.04
N HIS A 105 9.13 -3.91 21.51
CA HIS A 105 8.16 -4.53 22.40
C HIS A 105 6.91 -4.93 21.60
N PRO A 106 6.73 -6.22 21.30
CA PRO A 106 5.53 -6.68 20.60
C PRO A 106 4.30 -6.51 21.49
N ALA A 107 3.13 -6.35 20.86
CA ALA A 107 1.87 -6.32 21.57
C ALA A 107 1.72 -7.55 22.50
N GLN A 108 0.96 -7.40 23.59
CA GLN A 108 0.80 -8.48 24.59
C GLN A 108 -0.10 -9.61 24.10
N SER A 109 -0.92 -9.38 23.08
CA SER A 109 -1.77 -10.38 22.47
C SER A 109 -0.95 -11.46 21.73
N ASP A 110 -1.51 -12.66 21.55
CA ASP A 110 -0.87 -13.70 20.74
C ASP A 110 -0.65 -13.24 19.30
N TYR A 111 -1.57 -12.46 18.75
CA TYR A 111 -1.45 -11.77 17.46
C TYR A 111 -0.16 -10.94 17.39
N GLY A 112 0.04 -10.01 18.31
CA GLY A 112 1.20 -9.11 18.29
C GLY A 112 2.55 -9.79 18.57
N ARG A 113 2.58 -11.10 18.87
CA ARG A 113 3.81 -11.89 19.01
C ARG A 113 4.19 -12.66 17.76
N SER A 114 3.27 -12.89 16.81
CA SER A 114 3.57 -13.48 15.52
C SER A 114 4.43 -12.55 14.67
N LEU A 115 5.15 -13.06 13.70
CA LEU A 115 5.90 -12.21 12.76
C LEU A 115 4.96 -11.27 11.99
N TYR A 116 3.78 -11.79 11.61
CA TYR A 116 2.72 -11.00 11.00
C TYR A 116 2.30 -9.84 11.90
N GLY A 117 1.89 -10.14 13.13
CA GLY A 117 1.43 -9.11 14.07
C GLY A 117 2.52 -8.11 14.44
N ARG A 118 3.79 -8.52 14.56
CA ARG A 118 4.91 -7.60 14.79
C ARG A 118 5.13 -6.66 13.62
N THR A 119 5.01 -7.16 12.39
CA THR A 119 5.08 -6.34 11.17
C THR A 119 3.96 -5.32 11.15
N ASP A 120 2.72 -5.76 11.38
CA ASP A 120 1.55 -4.89 11.42
C ASP A 120 1.68 -3.81 12.52
N GLN A 121 2.14 -4.18 13.71
CA GLN A 121 2.38 -3.23 14.80
C GLN A 121 3.51 -2.24 14.50
N GLY A 122 4.55 -2.66 13.77
CA GLY A 122 5.62 -1.77 13.33
C GLY A 122 5.13 -0.71 12.33
N ILE A 123 4.32 -1.12 11.37
CA ILE A 123 3.62 -0.22 10.43
C ILE A 123 2.69 0.70 11.23
N GLY A 124 1.86 0.13 12.10
CA GLY A 124 0.89 0.86 12.90
C GLY A 124 1.52 1.94 13.76
N TYR A 125 2.67 1.69 14.39
CA TYR A 125 3.34 2.69 15.21
C TYR A 125 3.74 3.95 14.42
N PHE A 126 4.35 3.78 13.24
CA PHE A 126 4.71 4.93 12.41
C PHE A 126 3.48 5.77 12.06
N TRP A 127 2.42 5.10 11.58
CA TRP A 127 1.18 5.80 11.20
C TRP A 127 0.48 6.39 12.42
N PHE A 128 0.49 5.74 13.59
CA PHE A 128 -0.03 6.33 14.82
C PHE A 128 0.57 7.69 15.14
N VAL A 129 1.85 7.90 14.85
CA VAL A 129 2.49 9.20 15.07
C VAL A 129 2.10 10.22 13.99
N VAL A 130 2.07 9.84 12.73
CA VAL A 130 1.83 10.79 11.62
C VAL A 130 0.35 11.00 11.28
N ASP A 131 -0.52 10.06 11.65
CA ASP A 131 -1.99 10.17 11.48
C ASP A 131 -2.66 11.01 12.57
N GLN A 132 -1.92 11.57 13.54
CA GLN A 132 -2.54 12.35 14.60
C GLN A 132 -3.36 13.51 14.00
N PRO A 133 -4.67 13.62 14.32
CA PRO A 133 -5.51 14.67 13.76
C PRO A 133 -5.12 16.04 14.34
N LEU A 134 -4.74 16.96 13.47
CA LEU A 134 -4.29 18.30 13.84
C LEU A 134 -5.41 19.32 13.57
N ASP A 135 -5.84 20.04 14.62
CA ASP A 135 -6.92 21.02 14.51
C ASP A 135 -6.60 22.13 13.51
N GLU A 136 -5.32 22.48 13.35
CA GLU A 136 -4.81 23.49 12.41
C GLU A 136 -5.04 23.11 10.94
N LEU A 137 -5.23 21.81 10.65
CA LEU A 137 -5.41 21.28 9.30
C LEU A 137 -6.89 21.03 8.94
N ARG A 138 -7.81 21.12 9.91
CA ARG A 138 -9.19 20.66 9.79
C ARG A 138 -9.99 21.31 8.66
N ASP A 139 -9.70 22.56 8.34
CA ASP A 139 -10.43 23.35 7.32
C ASP A 139 -9.60 23.60 6.06
N ARG A 140 -8.48 22.90 5.87
CA ARG A 140 -7.59 23.09 4.72
C ARG A 140 -7.96 22.26 3.49
N GLY A 141 -8.99 21.41 3.57
CA GLY A 141 -9.48 20.61 2.45
C GLY A 141 -8.66 19.35 2.17
N PHE A 142 -7.81 18.92 3.10
CA PHE A 142 -7.13 17.63 3.04
C PHE A 142 -8.10 16.48 3.22
N PHE A 143 -7.72 15.29 2.73
CA PHE A 143 -8.51 14.07 2.91
C PHE A 143 -8.69 13.74 4.40
N TYR A 144 -7.58 13.77 5.16
CA TYR A 144 -7.58 13.82 6.63
C TYR A 144 -6.79 15.04 7.12
N PRO A 145 -7.12 15.62 8.27
CA PRO A 145 -6.39 16.74 8.84
C PRO A 145 -5.13 16.26 9.58
N THR A 146 -4.24 15.56 8.86
CA THR A 146 -3.00 14.96 9.37
C THR A 146 -1.82 15.48 8.59
N ILE A 147 -0.61 15.40 9.15
CA ILE A 147 0.59 15.92 8.51
C ILE A 147 0.95 15.15 7.22
N GLU A 148 0.49 13.92 7.06
CA GLU A 148 0.78 13.08 5.89
C GLU A 148 0.32 13.70 4.56
N PHE A 149 -0.66 14.64 4.59
CA PHE A 149 -1.16 15.35 3.41
C PHE A 149 -0.57 16.76 3.24
N VAL A 150 0.37 17.17 4.09
CA VAL A 150 0.98 18.51 4.04
C VAL A 150 2.32 18.46 3.33
N GLU A 151 2.45 19.21 2.21
CA GLU A 151 3.74 19.39 1.58
C GLU A 151 4.64 20.33 2.39
N PRO A 152 5.97 20.08 2.45
CA PRO A 152 6.71 19.01 1.77
C PRO A 152 6.80 17.67 2.52
N PHE A 153 6.15 17.52 3.68
CA PHE A 153 6.19 16.26 4.44
C PHE A 153 5.56 15.09 3.66
N SER A 154 4.47 15.33 2.93
CA SER A 154 3.85 14.33 2.07
C SER A 154 4.83 13.75 1.03
N SER A 155 5.63 14.62 0.40
CA SER A 155 6.69 14.19 -0.53
C SER A 155 7.82 13.45 0.20
N TRP A 156 8.17 13.84 1.42
CA TRP A 156 9.18 13.18 2.24
C TRP A 156 8.79 11.72 2.57
N LEU A 157 7.51 11.40 2.76
CA LEU A 157 7.07 10.02 2.99
C LEU A 157 7.56 9.07 1.88
N SER A 158 7.62 9.56 0.64
CA SER A 158 8.21 8.77 -0.47
C SER A 158 9.72 8.57 -0.30
N THR A 159 10.46 9.58 0.17
CA THR A 159 11.89 9.45 0.47
C THR A 159 12.13 8.42 1.56
N TYR A 160 11.38 8.49 2.65
CA TYR A 160 11.41 7.51 3.73
C TYR A 160 11.13 6.09 3.23
N SER A 161 10.07 5.92 2.45
CA SER A 161 9.67 4.64 1.87
C SER A 161 10.76 4.06 0.95
N ASN A 162 11.34 4.90 0.08
CA ASN A 162 12.42 4.49 -0.82
C ASN A 162 13.67 4.07 -0.06
N CYS A 163 14.11 4.83 0.95
CA CYS A 163 15.27 4.47 1.77
C CYS A 163 15.09 3.10 2.45
N TRP A 164 13.90 2.82 2.94
CA TRP A 164 13.62 1.52 3.53
C TRP A 164 13.56 0.41 2.48
N GLY A 165 12.88 0.66 1.36
CA GLY A 165 12.81 -0.26 0.21
C GLY A 165 14.18 -0.63 -0.34
N ASP A 166 15.07 0.36 -0.50
CA ASP A 166 16.45 0.16 -0.97
C ASP A 166 17.23 -0.75 0.00
N TRP A 167 17.07 -0.57 1.33
CA TRP A 167 17.69 -1.47 2.28
C TRP A 167 17.09 -2.89 2.22
N LEU A 168 15.75 -3.01 2.07
CA LEU A 168 15.07 -4.29 1.94
C LEU A 168 15.44 -5.03 0.62
N ASP A 169 16.05 -4.33 -0.35
CA ASP A 169 16.62 -4.91 -1.56
C ASP A 169 18.10 -5.32 -1.42
N THR A 170 18.72 -5.09 -0.25
CA THR A 170 20.10 -5.54 0.00
C THR A 170 20.14 -6.98 0.52
N GLU A 171 21.27 -7.67 0.34
CA GLU A 171 21.50 -9.01 0.90
C GLU A 171 21.59 -9.01 2.43
N GLU A 172 21.78 -7.85 3.08
CA GLU A 172 21.74 -7.71 4.54
C GLU A 172 20.34 -7.91 5.11
N SER A 173 19.31 -7.61 4.32
CA SER A 173 17.90 -7.73 4.74
C SER A 173 17.39 -9.16 4.79
N TRP A 174 18.14 -10.16 4.28
CA TRP A 174 17.66 -11.54 4.23
C TRP A 174 18.78 -12.56 4.41
N ASN A 175 18.48 -13.64 5.11
CA ASN A 175 19.40 -14.76 5.31
C ASN A 175 18.63 -16.03 5.75
N ASP A 176 19.36 -17.14 5.92
CA ASP A 176 18.76 -18.41 6.33
C ASP A 176 18.12 -18.37 7.73
N THR A 177 18.57 -17.50 8.63
CA THR A 177 17.95 -17.35 9.96
C THR A 177 16.57 -16.75 9.83
N TYR A 178 16.42 -15.68 9.04
CA TYR A 178 15.13 -15.04 8.77
C TYR A 178 14.19 -15.98 8.00
N TYR A 179 14.73 -16.69 7.01
CA TYR A 179 13.95 -17.73 6.32
C TYR A 179 13.41 -18.77 7.32
N GLN A 180 14.23 -19.29 8.24
CA GLN A 180 13.80 -20.26 9.24
C GLN A 180 12.78 -19.70 10.23
N MET A 181 12.80 -18.41 10.52
CA MET A 181 11.76 -17.76 11.34
C MET A 181 10.41 -17.79 10.60
N VAL A 182 10.38 -17.34 9.36
CA VAL A 182 9.18 -17.30 8.53
C VAL A 182 8.66 -18.72 8.22
N ALA A 183 9.55 -19.67 7.94
CA ALA A 183 9.17 -21.06 7.64
C ALA A 183 8.50 -21.78 8.82
N LYS A 184 8.69 -21.30 10.04
CA LYS A 184 8.01 -21.82 11.24
C LYS A 184 6.65 -21.18 11.51
N ASP A 185 6.37 -20.07 10.84
CA ASP A 185 5.12 -19.33 10.97
C ASP A 185 4.19 -19.71 9.81
N PRO A 186 3.11 -20.49 10.08
CA PRO A 186 2.22 -20.99 9.03
C PRO A 186 1.46 -19.88 8.29
N ASP A 187 1.37 -18.70 8.89
CA ASP A 187 0.65 -17.56 8.31
C ASP A 187 1.30 -17.03 7.02
N TRP A 188 2.59 -17.36 6.79
CA TRP A 188 3.31 -17.01 5.57
C TRP A 188 3.19 -18.04 4.44
N GLY A 189 2.57 -19.17 4.70
CA GLY A 189 2.23 -20.19 3.70
C GLY A 189 3.41 -20.95 3.08
N LEU A 190 4.62 -20.88 3.66
CA LEU A 190 5.79 -21.62 3.15
C LEU A 190 5.63 -23.14 3.29
N ASP A 191 4.82 -23.60 4.23
CA ASP A 191 4.47 -25.00 4.47
C ASP A 191 3.52 -25.58 3.42
N LYS A 192 2.90 -24.76 2.57
CA LYS A 192 1.89 -25.18 1.57
C LYS A 192 2.50 -25.74 0.28
N GLY A 193 3.82 -25.70 0.12
CA GLY A 193 4.49 -26.12 -1.10
C GLY A 193 4.32 -25.17 -2.30
N TRP A 194 3.74 -24.00 -2.10
CA TRP A 194 3.46 -23.04 -3.19
C TRP A 194 4.70 -22.38 -3.76
N TYR A 195 5.77 -22.28 -2.97
CA TYR A 195 6.98 -21.51 -3.30
C TYR A 195 8.21 -22.39 -3.51
N GLY A 196 8.07 -23.73 -3.41
CA GLY A 196 9.18 -24.69 -3.46
C GLY A 196 9.87 -24.84 -2.10
N GLU A 197 10.90 -25.70 -2.07
CA GLU A 197 11.63 -26.03 -0.84
C GLU A 197 12.86 -25.13 -0.65
N GLY A 198 13.17 -24.81 0.62
CA GLY A 198 14.37 -24.11 1.04
C GLY A 198 14.34 -22.60 0.77
N ASN A 199 15.37 -21.91 1.30
CA ASN A 199 15.55 -20.49 1.06
C ASN A 199 15.97 -20.25 -0.40
N ARG A 200 15.22 -19.45 -1.13
CA ARG A 200 15.41 -19.15 -2.55
C ARG A 200 15.62 -17.66 -2.82
N TRP A 201 15.53 -16.84 -1.81
CA TRP A 201 15.56 -15.40 -1.88
C TRP A 201 16.87 -14.87 -1.30
N ARG A 202 17.36 -13.77 -1.84
CA ARG A 202 18.59 -13.10 -1.40
C ARG A 202 18.31 -11.84 -0.59
N THR A 203 17.12 -11.24 -0.82
CA THR A 203 16.68 -10.02 -0.16
C THR A 203 15.28 -10.20 0.42
N PHE A 204 14.90 -9.35 1.38
CA PHE A 204 13.55 -9.37 1.92
C PHE A 204 12.49 -9.06 0.85
N ASN A 205 12.76 -8.11 -0.05
CA ASN A 205 11.81 -7.76 -1.11
C ASN A 205 11.65 -8.90 -2.13
N GLU A 206 12.71 -9.67 -2.44
CA GLU A 206 12.56 -10.90 -3.23
C GLU A 206 11.64 -11.92 -2.53
N PHE A 207 11.74 -12.05 -1.20
CA PHE A 207 10.85 -12.90 -0.41
C PHE A 207 9.43 -12.35 -0.37
N PHE A 208 9.25 -11.06 -0.13
CA PHE A 208 7.94 -10.42 -0.04
C PHE A 208 7.18 -10.56 -1.37
N ALA A 209 7.83 -10.28 -2.50
CA ALA A 209 7.29 -10.45 -3.85
C ALA A 209 7.51 -11.87 -4.41
N ARG A 210 7.53 -12.91 -3.54
CA ARG A 210 7.79 -14.30 -3.89
C ARG A 210 6.87 -14.82 -4.98
N SER A 211 7.43 -15.55 -5.96
CA SER A 211 6.67 -16.19 -7.04
C SER A 211 6.20 -17.58 -6.65
N LEU A 212 5.05 -17.99 -7.17
CA LEU A 212 4.63 -19.39 -7.13
C LEU A 212 5.64 -20.27 -7.89
N ILE A 213 5.83 -21.51 -7.42
CA ILE A 213 6.74 -22.45 -8.09
C ILE A 213 6.21 -22.88 -9.47
N SER A 214 4.90 -22.91 -9.63
CA SER A 214 4.19 -23.22 -10.88
C SER A 214 2.79 -22.60 -10.81
N PRO A 215 2.18 -22.18 -11.92
CA PRO A 215 0.77 -21.80 -11.96
C PRO A 215 -0.19 -22.90 -11.45
N ASP A 216 0.20 -24.18 -11.61
CA ASP A 216 -0.66 -25.32 -11.24
C ASP A 216 -0.91 -25.44 -9.72
N VAL A 217 -0.09 -24.78 -8.88
CA VAL A 217 -0.31 -24.77 -7.42
C VAL A 217 -1.47 -23.87 -6.99
N ARG A 218 -2.00 -23.07 -7.93
CA ARG A 218 -3.17 -22.19 -7.77
C ARG A 218 -4.15 -22.47 -8.91
N PRO A 219 -5.06 -23.43 -8.76
CA PRO A 219 -6.04 -23.73 -9.79
C PRO A 219 -6.98 -22.53 -10.02
N ILE A 220 -7.21 -22.22 -11.29
CA ILE A 220 -8.07 -21.13 -11.70
C ILE A 220 -9.51 -21.63 -11.77
N ALA A 221 -10.43 -20.97 -11.06
CA ALA A 221 -11.83 -21.35 -11.02
C ALA A 221 -12.52 -21.05 -12.37
N ASP A 222 -13.51 -21.87 -12.69
CA ASP A 222 -14.33 -21.70 -13.89
C ASP A 222 -15.53 -20.75 -13.60
N VAL A 223 -15.20 -19.48 -13.39
CA VAL A 223 -16.16 -18.36 -13.19
C VAL A 223 -15.66 -17.15 -13.99
N GLU A 224 -16.52 -16.16 -14.19
CA GLU A 224 -16.17 -15.00 -15.02
C GLU A 224 -15.10 -14.12 -14.38
N VAL A 225 -15.07 -14.01 -13.04
CA VAL A 225 -14.07 -13.22 -12.30
C VAL A 225 -13.46 -14.08 -11.21
N VAL A 226 -12.15 -14.22 -11.24
CA VAL A 226 -11.38 -14.87 -10.17
C VAL A 226 -10.72 -13.85 -9.27
N SER A 227 -10.36 -14.25 -8.05
CA SER A 227 -9.59 -13.38 -7.16
C SER A 227 -8.25 -13.02 -7.80
N PRO A 228 -7.91 -11.73 -7.92
CA PRO A 228 -6.66 -11.28 -8.54
C PRO A 228 -5.44 -11.48 -7.65
N ALA A 229 -5.63 -11.72 -6.35
CA ALA A 229 -4.56 -11.83 -5.35
C ALA A 229 -5.04 -12.66 -4.15
N ASP A 230 -4.12 -13.02 -3.25
CA ASP A 230 -4.46 -13.57 -1.93
C ASP A 230 -4.93 -12.41 -1.04
N SER A 231 -6.23 -12.25 -0.87
CA SER A 231 -6.78 -11.02 -0.31
C SER A 231 -8.12 -11.19 0.41
N TRP A 232 -8.42 -10.24 1.30
CA TRP A 232 -9.70 -10.13 2.00
C TRP A 232 -10.68 -9.28 1.20
N PRO A 233 -11.77 -9.82 0.70
CA PRO A 233 -12.82 -9.00 0.10
C PRO A 233 -13.41 -8.03 1.13
N LYS A 234 -13.47 -6.74 0.77
CA LYS A 234 -13.94 -5.67 1.67
C LYS A 234 -15.34 -5.18 1.35
N GLY A 235 -15.74 -5.21 0.08
CA GLY A 235 -17.07 -4.77 -0.29
C GLY A 235 -17.32 -4.56 -1.78
N ILE A 236 -18.54 -4.12 -2.06
CA ILE A 236 -19.04 -3.74 -3.38
C ILE A 236 -19.82 -2.43 -3.27
N TRP A 237 -19.58 -1.52 -4.21
CA TRP A 237 -20.18 -0.20 -4.25
C TRP A 237 -20.71 0.11 -5.65
N HIS A 238 -21.77 0.88 -5.69
CA HIS A 238 -22.33 1.39 -6.94
C HIS A 238 -21.59 2.67 -7.36
N ILE A 239 -21.37 2.83 -8.67
CA ILE A 239 -20.90 4.08 -9.28
C ILE A 239 -22.13 4.74 -9.92
N ASP A 240 -22.38 6.01 -9.60
CA ASP A 240 -23.54 6.73 -10.16
C ASP A 240 -23.33 7.16 -11.61
N ASP A 241 -24.36 7.77 -12.20
CA ASP A 241 -24.34 8.25 -13.60
C ASP A 241 -23.36 9.41 -13.82
N ASN A 242 -22.90 10.08 -12.77
CA ASN A 242 -21.91 11.15 -12.80
C ASN A 242 -20.49 10.64 -12.55
N ASN A 243 -20.27 9.33 -12.60
CA ASN A 243 -18.98 8.68 -12.35
C ASN A 243 -18.47 8.86 -10.89
N GLN A 244 -19.41 8.98 -9.93
CA GLN A 244 -19.11 9.14 -8.53
C GLN A 244 -19.41 7.85 -7.76
N LEU A 245 -18.53 7.47 -6.83
CA LEU A 245 -18.76 6.36 -5.92
C LEU A 245 -19.87 6.72 -4.93
N VAL A 246 -20.86 5.84 -4.82
CA VAL A 246 -21.97 6.01 -3.89
C VAL A 246 -21.61 5.33 -2.56
N TYR A 247 -21.34 6.13 -1.54
CA TYR A 247 -21.08 5.62 -0.21
C TYR A 247 -22.40 5.38 0.55
N PRO A 248 -22.49 4.32 1.39
CA PRO A 248 -23.60 4.18 2.33
C PRO A 248 -23.77 5.43 3.20
N GLU A 249 -25.01 5.77 3.58
CA GLU A 249 -25.32 7.00 4.37
C GLU A 249 -24.63 7.03 5.74
N ASP A 250 -24.28 5.87 6.29
CA ASP A 250 -23.63 5.68 7.59
C ASP A 250 -22.09 5.75 7.52
N VAL A 251 -21.49 5.73 6.33
CA VAL A 251 -20.07 5.96 6.15
C VAL A 251 -19.77 7.45 6.26
N ARG A 252 -19.29 7.88 7.42
CA ARG A 252 -18.87 9.26 7.68
C ARG A 252 -17.46 9.51 7.13
N ILE A 253 -17.36 9.98 5.91
CA ILE A 253 -16.12 10.58 5.39
C ILE A 253 -16.01 11.98 6.01
N LYS A 254 -15.05 12.17 6.93
CA LYS A 254 -15.07 13.33 7.85
C LYS A 254 -14.70 14.65 7.20
N THR A 255 -13.95 14.72 6.10
CA THR A 255 -13.44 16.02 5.60
C THR A 255 -13.55 16.24 4.09
N ALA A 256 -13.28 15.25 3.25
CA ALA A 256 -13.46 15.38 1.80
C ALA A 256 -14.09 14.10 1.25
N LYS A 257 -15.14 14.25 0.44
CA LYS A 257 -15.69 13.11 -0.33
C LYS A 257 -14.89 12.99 -1.61
N ILE A 258 -13.89 12.12 -1.63
CA ILE A 258 -13.22 11.73 -2.87
C ILE A 258 -13.97 10.50 -3.40
N SER A 259 -14.82 10.73 -4.40
CA SER A 259 -15.68 9.72 -4.99
C SER A 259 -15.56 9.64 -6.51
N ASP A 260 -14.69 10.45 -7.10
CA ASP A 260 -14.52 10.57 -8.56
C ASP A 260 -13.71 9.38 -9.12
N ILE A 261 -14.41 8.49 -9.81
CA ILE A 261 -13.82 7.33 -10.49
C ILE A 261 -12.83 7.74 -11.58
N ALA A 262 -13.00 8.94 -12.20
CA ALA A 262 -12.04 9.42 -13.18
C ALA A 262 -10.67 9.71 -12.55
N LEU A 263 -10.62 10.17 -11.30
CA LEU A 263 -9.37 10.28 -10.53
C LEU A 263 -8.79 8.90 -10.22
N LEU A 264 -9.63 7.95 -9.81
CA LEU A 264 -9.19 6.60 -9.48
C LEU A 264 -8.52 5.91 -10.68
N VAL A 265 -9.17 5.94 -11.85
CA VAL A 265 -8.65 5.37 -13.11
C VAL A 265 -7.46 6.16 -13.68
N GLY A 266 -7.34 7.42 -13.31
CA GLY A 266 -6.34 8.37 -13.78
C GLY A 266 -6.93 9.37 -14.77
N SER A 267 -6.81 10.66 -14.46
CA SER A 267 -7.40 11.76 -15.24
C SER A 267 -6.92 11.81 -16.70
N GLY A 268 -5.75 11.23 -16.99
CA GLY A 268 -5.18 11.10 -18.35
C GLY A 268 -5.67 9.88 -19.14
N SER A 269 -6.38 8.94 -18.50
CA SER A 269 -6.89 7.75 -19.18
C SER A 269 -8.01 8.08 -20.17
N GLN A 270 -7.99 7.45 -21.35
CA GLN A 270 -9.11 7.53 -22.28
C GLN A 270 -10.37 6.80 -21.77
N TYR A 271 -10.24 5.96 -20.76
CA TYR A 271 -11.31 5.15 -20.17
C TYR A 271 -11.82 5.71 -18.81
N LYS A 272 -11.36 6.88 -18.40
CA LYS A 272 -11.68 7.46 -17.08
C LYS A 272 -13.18 7.59 -16.79
N ASP A 273 -14.00 7.76 -17.82
CA ASP A 273 -15.46 7.92 -17.71
C ASP A 273 -16.22 6.63 -18.10
N ALA A 274 -15.51 5.54 -18.37
CA ALA A 274 -16.11 4.31 -18.90
C ALA A 274 -16.93 3.53 -17.86
N PHE A 275 -16.77 3.84 -16.56
CA PHE A 275 -17.37 3.06 -15.47
C PHE A 275 -18.56 3.76 -14.79
N ALA A 276 -19.02 4.91 -15.31
CA ALA A 276 -20.22 5.59 -14.82
C ALA A 276 -21.46 4.65 -14.88
N GLY A 277 -22.20 4.57 -13.77
CA GLY A 277 -23.34 3.66 -13.62
C GLY A 277 -22.96 2.19 -13.44
N GLY A 278 -21.68 1.90 -13.20
CA GLY A 278 -21.11 0.59 -13.01
C GLY A 278 -20.98 0.17 -11.56
N THR A 279 -20.00 -0.68 -11.32
CA THR A 279 -19.77 -1.30 -9.99
C THR A 279 -18.28 -1.25 -9.66
N LEU A 280 -17.96 -0.94 -8.40
CA LEU A 280 -16.63 -1.05 -7.81
C LEU A 280 -16.60 -2.18 -6.81
N THR A 281 -15.53 -2.98 -6.80
CA THR A 281 -15.20 -3.91 -5.72
C THR A 281 -13.82 -3.64 -5.16
N HIS A 282 -13.58 -4.01 -3.91
CA HIS A 282 -12.32 -3.77 -3.23
C HIS A 282 -11.90 -4.99 -2.42
N THR A 283 -10.61 -5.30 -2.45
CA THR A 283 -10.00 -6.38 -1.69
C THR A 283 -8.63 -5.94 -1.16
N PHE A 284 -8.27 -6.40 0.04
CA PHE A 284 -7.08 -5.99 0.79
C PHE A 284 -6.14 -7.19 1.02
N LEU A 285 -4.84 -6.98 0.86
CA LEU A 285 -3.80 -7.98 1.11
C LEU A 285 -3.11 -7.69 2.44
N ASP A 286 -3.08 -8.68 3.32
CA ASP A 286 -2.26 -8.62 4.54
C ASP A 286 -0.77 -8.73 4.21
N VAL A 287 0.09 -8.22 5.10
CA VAL A 287 1.55 -8.16 4.92
C VAL A 287 2.22 -9.54 4.76
N ASN A 288 1.58 -10.61 5.19
CA ASN A 288 2.06 -12.00 5.03
C ASN A 288 1.51 -12.69 3.77
N SER A 289 0.58 -12.07 3.05
CA SER A 289 -0.05 -12.61 1.85
C SER A 289 0.94 -12.84 0.71
N TYR A 290 0.50 -13.50 -0.32
CA TYR A 290 1.18 -13.57 -1.61
C TYR A 290 0.99 -12.24 -2.34
N HIS A 291 2.08 -11.48 -2.54
CA HIS A 291 2.03 -10.10 -3.02
C HIS A 291 2.20 -9.96 -4.54
N ARG A 292 1.73 -10.94 -5.31
CA ARG A 292 1.60 -10.82 -6.77
C ARG A 292 0.14 -10.78 -7.16
N TYR A 293 -0.16 -9.98 -8.18
CA TYR A 293 -1.52 -9.83 -8.70
C TYR A 293 -1.62 -10.33 -10.13
N HIS A 294 -2.79 -10.87 -10.45
CA HIS A 294 -3.08 -11.63 -11.65
C HIS A 294 -4.33 -11.11 -12.34
N SER A 295 -4.48 -11.38 -13.62
CA SER A 295 -5.68 -10.99 -14.36
C SER A 295 -6.93 -11.64 -13.77
N PRO A 296 -7.93 -10.85 -13.35
CA PRO A 296 -9.17 -11.38 -12.81
C PRO A 296 -10.11 -11.96 -13.88
N VAL A 297 -9.93 -11.57 -15.13
CA VAL A 297 -10.82 -11.89 -16.27
C VAL A 297 -10.02 -12.26 -17.51
N ASP A 298 -10.66 -12.97 -18.46
CA ASP A 298 -10.14 -13.15 -19.81
C ASP A 298 -10.42 -11.89 -20.65
N GLY A 299 -9.44 -11.40 -21.42
CA GLY A 299 -9.65 -10.24 -22.28
C GLY A 299 -8.37 -9.70 -22.89
N VAL A 300 -8.49 -8.57 -23.59
CA VAL A 300 -7.38 -7.86 -24.21
C VAL A 300 -6.99 -6.66 -23.36
N LEU A 301 -5.73 -6.54 -22.99
CA LEU A 301 -5.21 -5.38 -22.28
C LEU A 301 -5.26 -4.14 -23.17
N ARG A 302 -6.05 -3.14 -22.80
CA ARG A 302 -6.29 -1.93 -23.60
C ARG A 302 -5.51 -0.73 -23.14
N GLU A 303 -5.25 -0.64 -21.83
CA GLU A 303 -4.47 0.44 -21.24
C GLU A 303 -3.71 -0.09 -20.02
N LEU A 304 -2.55 0.48 -19.78
CA LEU A 304 -1.71 0.20 -18.62
C LEU A 304 -1.08 1.52 -18.19
N THR A 305 -1.46 2.00 -17.00
CA THR A 305 -0.99 3.29 -16.48
C THR A 305 -0.47 3.14 -15.06
N VAL A 306 0.45 4.05 -14.69
CA VAL A 306 0.87 4.28 -13.31
C VAL A 306 0.36 5.66 -12.91
N ILE A 307 -0.28 5.76 -11.78
CA ILE A 307 -0.92 6.98 -11.29
C ILE A 307 -0.22 7.33 -9.98
N PRO A 308 0.68 8.33 -10.01
CA PRO A 308 1.34 8.78 -8.79
C PRO A 308 0.31 9.28 -7.77
N GLY A 309 0.57 9.02 -6.52
CA GLY A 309 -0.21 9.47 -5.39
C GLY A 309 0.69 9.68 -4.18
N VAL A 310 0.09 9.84 -3.01
CA VAL A 310 0.81 9.95 -1.74
C VAL A 310 1.12 8.57 -1.17
N SER A 311 2.12 8.49 -0.29
CA SER A 311 2.27 7.38 0.64
C SER A 311 1.39 7.69 1.85
N ALA A 312 0.31 6.95 2.06
CA ALA A 312 -0.63 7.21 3.14
C ALA A 312 -0.97 5.92 3.92
N GLY A 313 -1.43 6.06 5.15
CA GLY A 313 -1.80 4.94 6.02
C GLY A 313 -3.16 4.32 5.72
N GLY A 314 -3.97 4.97 4.92
CA GLY A 314 -5.30 4.47 4.53
C GLY A 314 -6.41 4.68 5.56
N GLY A 315 -6.17 5.50 6.59
CA GLY A 315 -7.13 5.79 7.65
C GLY A 315 -6.48 6.41 8.87
N TYR A 316 -7.04 6.19 10.04
CA TYR A 316 -6.41 6.55 11.31
C TYR A 316 -5.87 5.32 12.02
N THR A 317 -4.69 5.43 12.59
CA THR A 317 -4.13 4.44 13.48
C THR A 317 -4.36 4.87 14.93
N LEU A 318 -4.97 4.01 15.73
CA LEU A 318 -5.32 4.28 17.12
C LEU A 318 -4.58 3.33 18.06
N TRP A 319 -4.47 3.72 19.33
CA TRP A 319 -3.86 2.92 20.39
C TRP A 319 -4.93 2.25 21.25
N ASP A 320 -4.83 0.92 21.44
CA ASP A 320 -5.61 0.17 22.40
C ASP A 320 -4.74 -0.11 23.64
N ASN A 321 -4.95 0.67 24.69
CA ASN A 321 -4.16 0.57 25.92
C ASN A 321 -4.36 -0.76 26.68
N ASP A 322 -5.52 -1.41 26.53
CA ASP A 322 -5.81 -2.66 27.22
C ASP A 322 -5.08 -3.84 26.55
N LYS A 323 -5.04 -3.84 25.23
CA LYS A 323 -4.37 -4.87 24.43
C LYS A 323 -2.89 -4.55 24.17
N LYS A 324 -2.45 -3.31 24.47
CA LYS A 324 -1.12 -2.81 24.15
C LYS A 324 -0.77 -3.02 22.68
N GLN A 325 -1.68 -2.56 21.79
CA GLN A 325 -1.53 -2.70 20.35
C GLN A 325 -2.12 -1.52 19.60
N TYR A 326 -1.59 -1.27 18.41
CA TYR A 326 -2.14 -0.36 17.42
C TYR A 326 -3.21 -1.07 16.59
N TYR A 327 -4.23 -0.32 16.16
CA TYR A 327 -5.25 -0.82 15.25
C TYR A 327 -5.70 0.28 14.29
N TYR A 328 -6.12 -0.12 13.10
CA TYR A 328 -6.51 0.79 12.03
C TYR A 328 -8.01 1.00 12.01
N VAL A 329 -8.41 2.25 11.78
CA VAL A 329 -9.76 2.63 11.43
C VAL A 329 -9.74 3.08 9.97
N ASN A 330 -10.06 2.16 9.08
CA ASN A 330 -10.03 2.41 7.65
C ASN A 330 -11.33 3.07 7.18
N ASP A 331 -11.21 4.14 6.40
CA ASP A 331 -12.30 4.74 5.65
C ASP A 331 -12.15 4.41 4.16
N MET A 332 -13.28 4.33 3.44
CA MET A 332 -13.23 4.21 1.98
C MET A 332 -12.82 5.54 1.35
N GLY A 333 -12.04 5.47 0.27
CA GLY A 333 -11.65 6.64 -0.53
C GLY A 333 -10.14 6.92 -0.53
N PHE A 334 -9.36 6.38 0.42
CA PHE A 334 -7.91 6.54 0.42
C PHE A 334 -7.27 5.98 -0.86
N GLN A 335 -7.83 4.95 -1.47
CA GLN A 335 -7.37 4.37 -2.74
C GLN A 335 -7.33 5.41 -3.88
N MET A 336 -8.09 6.50 -3.76
CA MET A 336 -8.13 7.57 -4.77
C MET A 336 -6.98 8.57 -4.61
N VAL A 337 -6.28 8.58 -3.48
CA VAL A 337 -5.17 9.51 -3.20
C VAL A 337 -3.81 8.80 -3.23
N GLU A 338 -3.76 7.50 -2.98
CA GLU A 338 -2.52 6.72 -2.94
C GLU A 338 -1.95 6.39 -4.32
N THR A 339 -0.65 6.06 -4.33
CA THR A 339 0.03 5.55 -5.53
C THR A 339 -0.63 4.26 -5.98
N ARG A 340 -1.01 4.21 -7.24
CA ARG A 340 -1.70 3.07 -7.84
C ARG A 340 -1.37 2.91 -9.31
N SER A 341 -1.78 1.80 -9.86
CA SER A 341 -1.74 1.57 -11.30
C SER A 341 -3.12 1.13 -11.79
N CYS A 342 -3.37 1.24 -13.07
CA CYS A 342 -4.63 0.82 -13.68
C CYS A 342 -4.37 0.01 -14.94
N ALA A 343 -4.93 -1.19 -15.00
CA ALA A 343 -5.02 -2.01 -16.20
C ALA A 343 -6.47 -2.04 -16.67
N ILE A 344 -6.73 -1.64 -17.91
CA ILE A 344 -8.03 -1.74 -18.55
C ILE A 344 -8.03 -2.99 -19.43
N ILE A 345 -8.92 -3.92 -19.14
CA ILE A 345 -9.06 -5.21 -19.83
C ILE A 345 -10.42 -5.23 -20.54
N GLU A 346 -10.42 -5.37 -21.85
CA GLU A 346 -11.65 -5.54 -22.63
C GLU A 346 -11.99 -7.02 -22.77
N THR A 347 -13.08 -7.41 -22.12
CA THR A 347 -13.62 -8.78 -22.20
C THR A 347 -14.47 -8.97 -23.44
N GLU A 348 -14.67 -10.20 -23.90
CA GLU A 348 -15.51 -10.48 -25.07
C GLU A 348 -17.01 -10.18 -24.85
N GLN A 349 -17.51 -10.37 -23.61
CA GLN A 349 -18.96 -10.36 -23.33
C GLN A 349 -19.39 -9.27 -22.34
N TYR A 350 -18.49 -8.83 -21.45
CA TYR A 350 -18.85 -7.98 -20.31
C TYR A 350 -18.29 -6.55 -20.41
N GLY A 351 -17.76 -6.18 -21.61
CA GLY A 351 -17.15 -4.88 -21.82
C GLY A 351 -15.83 -4.71 -21.06
N LEU A 352 -15.57 -3.50 -20.57
CA LEU A 352 -14.31 -3.18 -19.88
C LEU A 352 -14.36 -3.56 -18.40
N VAL A 353 -13.27 -4.15 -17.95
CA VAL A 353 -12.95 -4.34 -16.53
C VAL A 353 -11.67 -3.59 -16.23
N ALA A 354 -11.67 -2.72 -15.22
CA ALA A 354 -10.44 -2.15 -14.70
C ALA A 354 -9.96 -2.96 -13.49
N MET A 355 -8.67 -3.20 -13.44
CA MET A 355 -7.97 -3.73 -12.26
C MET A 355 -6.94 -2.71 -11.80
N LEU A 356 -7.07 -2.28 -10.56
CA LEU A 356 -6.22 -1.25 -9.97
C LEU A 356 -5.52 -1.79 -8.74
N PRO A 357 -4.27 -2.26 -8.86
CA PRO A 357 -3.43 -2.47 -7.69
C PRO A 357 -3.07 -1.11 -7.09
N VAL A 358 -3.25 -0.98 -5.77
CA VAL A 358 -2.99 0.23 -4.98
C VAL A 358 -1.89 -0.08 -3.98
N GLY A 359 -0.81 0.68 -4.01
CA GLY A 359 0.28 0.59 -3.04
C GLY A 359 0.02 1.59 -1.94
N MET A 360 -0.02 1.11 -0.70
CA MET A 360 -0.24 1.92 0.48
C MET A 360 0.91 1.78 1.48
N SER A 361 0.90 2.61 2.50
CA SER A 361 1.89 2.62 3.58
C SER A 361 3.33 2.88 3.10
N GLN A 362 4.32 2.31 3.78
CA GLN A 362 5.72 2.71 3.69
C GLN A 362 6.40 2.48 2.35
N ILE A 363 5.97 1.55 1.50
CA ILE A 363 6.70 1.28 0.24
C ILE A 363 5.87 1.47 -1.01
N CYS A 364 4.64 1.81 -0.93
CA CYS A 364 3.76 2.33 -2.00
C CYS A 364 4.10 1.84 -3.43
N SER A 365 4.71 0.65 -3.61
CA SER A 365 5.21 0.23 -4.91
C SER A 365 4.19 -0.63 -5.64
N VAL A 366 3.91 -0.29 -6.88
CA VAL A 366 3.07 -1.07 -7.79
C VAL A 366 3.88 -1.36 -9.05
N ASN A 367 4.22 -2.62 -9.28
CA ASN A 367 5.13 -3.03 -10.33
C ASN A 367 4.44 -3.92 -11.35
N TRP A 368 4.37 -3.49 -12.62
CA TRP A 368 3.97 -4.36 -13.72
C TRP A 368 5.10 -5.26 -14.19
N LEU A 369 4.79 -6.47 -14.62
CA LEU A 369 5.78 -7.30 -15.29
C LEU A 369 6.29 -6.62 -16.55
N PRO A 370 7.62 -6.62 -16.81
CA PRO A 370 8.20 -6.01 -18.00
C PRO A 370 7.71 -6.61 -19.32
N THR A 371 7.13 -7.81 -19.27
CA THR A 371 6.58 -8.52 -20.44
C THR A 371 5.13 -8.11 -20.75
N LEU A 372 4.46 -7.40 -19.81
CA LEU A 372 3.09 -6.97 -20.00
C LEU A 372 3.02 -5.78 -20.96
N HIS A 373 2.13 -5.84 -21.96
CA HIS A 373 2.01 -4.78 -22.94
C HIS A 373 0.57 -4.63 -23.47
N VAL A 374 0.21 -3.42 -23.85
CA VAL A 374 -1.09 -3.11 -24.44
C VAL A 374 -1.29 -3.92 -25.73
N GLY A 375 -2.47 -4.48 -25.91
CA GLY A 375 -2.83 -5.41 -26.99
C GLY A 375 -2.61 -6.88 -26.65
N GLN A 376 -2.00 -7.19 -25.53
CA GLN A 376 -1.80 -8.59 -25.08
C GLN A 376 -3.15 -9.22 -24.74
N GLN A 377 -3.32 -10.49 -25.18
CA GLN A 377 -4.42 -11.33 -24.72
C GLN A 377 -4.07 -11.88 -23.35
N LEU A 378 -4.91 -11.62 -22.36
CA LEU A 378 -4.81 -12.11 -21.00
C LEU A 378 -5.83 -13.20 -20.75
N ARG A 379 -5.45 -14.17 -19.92
CA ARG A 379 -6.34 -15.18 -19.34
C ARG A 379 -6.46 -14.94 -17.84
N ARG A 380 -7.56 -15.35 -17.26
CA ARG A 380 -7.72 -15.39 -15.79
C ARG A 380 -6.55 -16.13 -15.16
N GLY A 381 -5.95 -15.51 -14.15
CA GLY A 381 -4.79 -16.06 -13.45
C GLY A 381 -3.43 -15.76 -14.12
N ASP A 382 -3.37 -15.12 -15.29
CA ASP A 382 -2.09 -14.65 -15.84
C ASP A 382 -1.47 -13.62 -14.89
N GLU A 383 -0.22 -13.83 -14.50
CA GLU A 383 0.50 -12.89 -13.63
C GLU A 383 0.72 -11.56 -14.32
N MET A 384 0.35 -10.47 -13.69
CA MET A 384 0.47 -9.12 -14.23
C MET A 384 1.53 -8.28 -13.53
N GLY A 385 1.76 -8.51 -12.24
CA GLY A 385 2.71 -7.70 -11.49
C GLY A 385 2.83 -8.12 -10.03
N PHE A 386 3.46 -7.25 -9.25
CA PHE A 386 3.74 -7.50 -7.85
C PHE A 386 3.87 -6.21 -7.04
N PHE A 387 3.60 -6.31 -5.75
CA PHE A 387 3.96 -5.31 -4.76
C PHE A 387 5.30 -5.68 -4.11
N GLN A 388 6.10 -4.68 -3.81
CA GLN A 388 7.18 -4.79 -2.82
C GLN A 388 6.61 -4.48 -1.44
N PHE A 389 7.43 -4.57 -0.38
CA PHE A 389 6.96 -4.44 0.99
C PHE A 389 6.13 -3.16 1.21
N GLY A 390 5.01 -3.32 1.94
CA GLY A 390 4.04 -2.28 2.26
C GLY A 390 2.62 -2.84 2.28
N GLY A 391 1.64 -2.00 2.57
CA GLY A 391 0.23 -2.36 2.43
C GLY A 391 -0.18 -2.40 0.96
N SER A 392 -1.21 -3.16 0.64
CA SER A 392 -1.66 -3.31 -0.75
C SER A 392 -3.12 -3.70 -0.87
N ASP A 393 -3.75 -3.05 -1.85
CA ASP A 393 -5.15 -3.28 -2.21
C ASP A 393 -5.27 -3.62 -3.69
N VAL A 394 -6.39 -4.24 -4.05
CA VAL A 394 -6.83 -4.32 -5.44
C VAL A 394 -8.27 -3.85 -5.54
N VAL A 395 -8.48 -2.84 -6.38
CA VAL A 395 -9.81 -2.37 -6.75
C VAL A 395 -10.15 -2.90 -8.13
N MET A 396 -11.38 -3.33 -8.34
CA MET A 396 -11.89 -3.69 -9.67
C MET A 396 -13.12 -2.87 -10.02
N LEU A 397 -13.19 -2.40 -11.27
CA LEU A 397 -14.34 -1.68 -11.81
C LEU A 397 -14.98 -2.47 -12.95
N PHE A 398 -16.29 -2.50 -12.94
CA PHE A 398 -17.13 -3.15 -13.96
C PHE A 398 -18.07 -2.13 -14.60
N GLN A 399 -18.22 -2.19 -15.91
CA GLN A 399 -19.03 -1.22 -16.66
C GLN A 399 -20.53 -1.33 -16.35
N ARG A 400 -21.25 -0.26 -16.66
CA ARG A 400 -22.71 -0.24 -16.71
C ARG A 400 -23.24 -1.38 -17.59
N GLY A 401 -24.39 -1.94 -17.18
CA GLY A 401 -25.03 -3.02 -17.92
C GLY A 401 -24.53 -4.42 -17.57
N VAL A 402 -23.51 -4.51 -16.70
CA VAL A 402 -23.06 -5.77 -16.12
C VAL A 402 -23.61 -5.90 -14.70
N ASN A 403 -24.18 -7.05 -14.39
CA ASN A 403 -24.50 -7.42 -13.01
C ASN A 403 -23.33 -8.22 -12.45
N VAL A 404 -22.85 -7.80 -11.29
CA VAL A 404 -21.75 -8.43 -10.55
C VAL A 404 -22.35 -9.16 -9.35
N GLU A 405 -22.36 -10.47 -9.38
CA GLU A 405 -22.80 -11.34 -8.27
C GLU A 405 -21.57 -11.84 -7.53
N ILE A 406 -21.34 -11.34 -6.32
CA ILE A 406 -20.23 -11.76 -5.47
C ILE A 406 -20.48 -13.18 -4.97
N LEU A 407 -19.44 -14.03 -5.03
CA LEU A 407 -19.50 -15.46 -4.69
C LEU A 407 -18.90 -15.81 -3.32
N HIS A 408 -18.68 -14.83 -2.47
CA HIS A 408 -18.06 -14.98 -1.15
C HIS A 408 -18.67 -14.01 -0.15
N ASP A 409 -18.40 -14.26 1.15
CA ASP A 409 -18.79 -13.37 2.24
C ASP A 409 -17.65 -12.37 2.53
N TYR A 410 -17.99 -11.09 2.73
CA TYR A 410 -17.01 -10.05 3.02
C TYR A 410 -16.38 -10.23 4.42
N GLY A 411 -15.05 -10.06 4.48
CA GLY A 411 -14.31 -10.00 5.74
C GLY A 411 -14.25 -11.30 6.55
N GLN A 412 -14.75 -12.42 6.01
CA GLN A 412 -14.78 -13.69 6.74
C GLN A 412 -13.58 -14.60 6.41
N ASN A 413 -13.16 -14.62 5.15
CA ASN A 413 -12.06 -15.48 4.70
C ASN A 413 -11.20 -14.76 3.68
N VAL A 414 -9.90 -15.09 3.68
CA VAL A 414 -9.00 -14.75 2.58
C VAL A 414 -9.41 -15.57 1.37
N LEU A 415 -9.58 -14.94 0.22
CA LEU A 415 -9.62 -15.60 -1.06
C LEU A 415 -8.20 -15.72 -1.60
N LEU A 416 -7.84 -16.91 -2.03
CA LEU A 416 -6.56 -17.11 -2.71
C LEU A 416 -6.69 -16.69 -4.17
N MET A 417 -5.59 -16.23 -4.77
CA MET A 417 -5.51 -15.93 -6.19
C MET A 417 -6.03 -17.11 -7.01
N GLY A 418 -6.93 -16.84 -7.94
CA GLY A 418 -7.57 -17.86 -8.79
C GLY A 418 -8.89 -18.44 -8.26
N GLU A 419 -9.22 -18.24 -6.99
CA GLU A 419 -10.51 -18.68 -6.42
C GLU A 419 -11.70 -17.88 -6.97
N PRO A 420 -12.94 -18.43 -6.87
CA PRO A 420 -14.14 -17.75 -7.38
C PRO A 420 -14.36 -16.40 -6.67
N TYR A 421 -14.35 -15.30 -7.43
CA TYR A 421 -14.62 -13.96 -6.88
C TYR A 421 -16.05 -13.49 -7.21
N ALA A 422 -16.41 -13.47 -8.47
CA ALA A 422 -17.74 -13.01 -8.89
C ALA A 422 -18.22 -13.70 -10.17
N ARG A 423 -19.54 -13.77 -10.33
CA ARG A 423 -20.20 -14.12 -11.58
C ARG A 423 -20.67 -12.85 -12.28
N LEU A 424 -20.46 -12.77 -13.59
CA LEU A 424 -20.92 -11.65 -14.43
C LEU A 424 -22.10 -12.09 -15.29
N THR A 425 -23.13 -11.23 -15.38
CA THR A 425 -24.21 -11.39 -16.35
C THR A 425 -24.54 -10.05 -16.98
N VAL A 426 -24.86 -10.05 -18.28
CA VAL A 426 -25.29 -8.83 -18.97
C VAL A 426 -26.76 -8.55 -18.58
N LYS A 427 -27.03 -7.33 -18.09
CA LYS A 427 -28.38 -6.87 -17.80
C LYS A 427 -29.17 -6.81 -19.11
N THR A 428 -30.14 -7.67 -19.28
CA THR A 428 -31.10 -7.54 -20.41
C THR A 428 -31.95 -6.30 -20.14
N GLU A 429 -31.86 -5.28 -21.01
CA GLU A 429 -32.82 -4.19 -21.00
C GLU A 429 -34.20 -4.82 -21.16
N ALA A 430 -35.09 -4.64 -20.19
CA ALA A 430 -36.49 -5.00 -20.34
C ALA A 430 -37.01 -4.15 -21.52
N ARG A 431 -37.12 -4.76 -22.71
CA ARG A 431 -37.81 -4.14 -23.85
C ARG A 431 -39.18 -3.73 -23.33
N GLY A 432 -39.37 -2.43 -23.17
CA GLY A 432 -40.65 -1.85 -22.84
C GLY A 432 -41.67 -2.39 -23.86
N ARG A 433 -42.60 -3.21 -23.39
CA ARG A 433 -43.77 -3.59 -24.21
C ARG A 433 -44.51 -2.30 -24.50
N GLY A 434 -44.28 -1.80 -25.73
CA GLY A 434 -44.99 -0.69 -26.30
C GLY A 434 -46.48 -0.94 -26.17
N GLY A 435 -47.19 0.07 -25.73
CA GLY A 435 -48.61 0.05 -25.42
C GLY A 435 -49.50 -0.62 -26.46
N ALA A 436 -50.20 -1.61 -25.99
CA ALA A 436 -51.44 -2.03 -26.65
C ALA A 436 -52.44 -0.88 -26.47
N GLY A 437 -52.79 -0.21 -27.58
CA GLY A 437 -53.80 0.85 -27.60
C GLY A 437 -55.12 0.37 -27.05
N VAL A 438 -55.59 0.99 -25.98
CA VAL A 438 -56.98 0.88 -25.54
C VAL A 438 -57.84 1.66 -26.53
N ARG A 439 -58.56 0.94 -27.38
CA ARG A 439 -59.68 1.46 -28.18
C ARG A 439 -60.79 1.89 -27.22
N ALA A 440 -61.06 3.17 -27.18
CA ALA A 440 -62.21 3.72 -26.53
C ALA A 440 -63.47 3.32 -27.34
N GLU A 441 -64.32 2.41 -26.83
CA GLU A 441 -65.68 2.24 -27.32
C GLU A 441 -66.57 3.35 -26.70
N ARG A 442 -67.11 4.20 -27.59
CA ARG A 442 -68.21 5.08 -27.24
C ARG A 442 -69.48 4.23 -27.18
N GLY A 443 -70.06 4.09 -26.01
CA GLY A 443 -71.42 3.62 -25.80
C GLY A 443 -72.36 4.80 -25.59
N GLU A 444 -73.20 5.06 -26.58
CA GLU A 444 -74.42 5.87 -26.41
C GLU A 444 -75.42 5.10 -25.52
N LYS A 445 -75.90 5.70 -24.49
CA LYS A 445 -77.30 6.01 -24.12
C LYS A 445 -77.37 6.61 -22.73
#